data_d534b8ece10e57cbdea7673acb39f7e9
#
_entry.id   d534b8ece10e57cbdea7673acb39f7e9
#
_cell.length_a   1.000
_cell.length_b   1.000
_cell.length_c   1.000
_cell.angle_alpha   90.00
_cell.angle_beta   90.00
_cell.angle_gamma   90.00
#
_symmetry.space_group_name_H-M   'P 1'
#
loop_
_entity.id
_entity.type
_entity.pdbx_description
1 polymer ?
#
loop_
_entity_poly.entity_id
_entity_poly.type
_entity_poly.pdbx_seq_one_letter_code
_entity_poly.pdbx_strand_id
1 'polypeptide(L)'
;FFGRLNYDYMGRYLAEINMRYDGSSRFRRGSRWQWSPSFSLGWNIAQEKFWESLTDIANTLKLRVSYGELGNQNTTAWYPTYRDMILKSSNGTWLQDNQKPNTAEPGDLVSNSLTWEKVRTWDVGFDYGFFNNRLTGSFDYYIRYTDGMVGPAPELPSTLGTSAPKTNNCNLRTNGWELSIGWRDRLNSGLGYSATFTLSDAKTIVTSYPSNATNTIGLNKYVEGREIGEIWGLQTIGIAKSEEEMQAHLSSLPKGGQEAIGSKWSAGDIMYRDLNGDGKISKGASTLDDHGDLKVIGNSTPRYFFGIDLNADWKGFDVRLFFQGVMKRDYWGKDNFCGYLFGARGDKDMWHARGLVEHQDYFRAQAIGIDGHELPANLDAYYPRPVFKEGAKNQETQSRYLQDASYIRLKNFQLGYTLPTKWMKNIGLTKCRVFVSGENLWTGTSLSSLFDPETISGGNGGNAYPLSSTWSFGLSLTL
;
A
#
# COMPACT_ATOMS: atom_id res chain seq x y z
N PHE A 1 16.71 -12.38 -26.85
CA PHE A 1 17.35 -13.69 -26.84
C PHE A 1 17.25 -14.25 -25.43
N PHE A 2 17.04 -15.57 -25.31
CA PHE A 2 17.03 -16.21 -23.99
C PHE A 2 17.54 -17.64 -24.10
N GLY A 3 18.05 -18.17 -23.00
CA GLY A 3 18.48 -19.54 -22.86
C GLY A 3 18.29 -20.01 -21.42
N ARG A 4 17.98 -21.29 -21.27
CA ARG A 4 17.83 -21.95 -19.96
C ARG A 4 18.62 -23.25 -19.96
N LEU A 5 19.31 -23.49 -18.87
CA LEU A 5 19.99 -24.76 -18.58
C LEU A 5 19.48 -25.25 -17.23
N ASN A 6 18.95 -26.47 -17.21
CA ASN A 6 18.52 -27.16 -15.99
C ASN A 6 19.41 -28.37 -15.79
N TYR A 7 19.81 -28.57 -14.54
CA TYR A 7 20.57 -29.74 -14.12
C TYR A 7 19.89 -30.37 -12.91
N ASP A 8 19.68 -31.67 -12.98
CA ASP A 8 19.15 -32.48 -11.92
C ASP A 8 20.06 -33.68 -11.74
N TYR A 9 20.57 -33.85 -10.52
CA TYR A 9 21.33 -35.04 -10.14
C TYR A 9 20.55 -35.85 -9.10
N MET A 10 19.98 -36.95 -9.54
CA MET A 10 19.22 -37.91 -8.74
C MET A 10 18.04 -37.31 -7.93
N GLY A 11 17.46 -36.22 -8.37
CA GLY A 11 16.43 -35.49 -7.61
C GLY A 11 16.94 -34.83 -6.34
N ARG A 12 18.25 -34.86 -6.07
CA ARG A 12 18.88 -34.34 -4.83
C ARG A 12 19.41 -32.93 -5.02
N TYR A 13 20.22 -32.75 -6.06
CA TYR A 13 20.86 -31.47 -6.36
C TYR A 13 20.28 -30.92 -7.65
N LEU A 14 19.66 -29.78 -7.52
CA LEU A 14 18.99 -29.10 -8.61
C LEU A 14 19.73 -27.80 -8.89
N ALA A 15 19.98 -27.49 -10.15
CA ALA A 15 20.55 -26.22 -10.56
C ALA A 15 19.86 -25.71 -11.81
N GLU A 16 19.57 -24.43 -11.86
CA GLU A 16 19.01 -23.77 -13.02
C GLU A 16 19.77 -22.48 -13.31
N ILE A 17 20.08 -22.26 -14.57
CA ILE A 17 20.66 -21.02 -15.08
C ILE A 17 19.74 -20.52 -16.18
N ASN A 18 19.24 -19.30 -16.03
CA ASN A 18 18.53 -18.60 -17.08
C ASN A 18 19.31 -17.35 -17.48
N MET A 19 19.37 -17.09 -18.76
CA MET A 19 19.96 -15.86 -19.30
C MET A 19 19.00 -15.24 -20.30
N ARG A 20 18.75 -13.94 -20.15
CA ARG A 20 17.97 -13.17 -21.11
C ARG A 20 18.77 -11.95 -21.54
N TYR A 21 18.64 -11.62 -22.81
CA TYR A 21 19.18 -10.41 -23.39
C TYR A 21 18.05 -9.71 -24.14
N ASP A 22 17.52 -8.68 -23.52
CA ASP A 22 16.33 -7.97 -23.98
C ASP A 22 16.69 -6.58 -24.51
N GLY A 23 16.06 -6.17 -25.60
CA GLY A 23 16.27 -4.87 -26.22
C GLY A 23 14.96 -4.07 -26.32
N SER A 24 15.03 -2.78 -26.03
CA SER A 24 13.88 -1.87 -26.10
C SER A 24 14.18 -0.65 -26.96
N SER A 25 13.27 -0.32 -27.86
CA SER A 25 13.34 0.91 -28.67
C SER A 25 13.10 2.19 -27.88
N ARG A 26 12.61 2.09 -26.65
CA ARG A 26 12.39 3.25 -25.75
C ARG A 26 13.67 3.99 -25.41
N PHE A 27 14.79 3.27 -25.39
CA PHE A 27 16.09 3.79 -25.05
C PHE A 27 16.98 4.03 -26.28
N ARG A 28 17.96 4.91 -26.15
CA ARG A 28 18.93 5.18 -27.22
C ARG A 28 19.83 3.96 -27.47
N ARG A 29 20.46 3.93 -28.63
CA ARG A 29 21.24 2.75 -29.11
C ARG A 29 22.21 2.18 -28.05
N GLY A 30 22.95 3.04 -27.33
CA GLY A 30 23.92 2.63 -26.32
C GLY A 30 23.33 2.06 -25.02
N SER A 31 22.03 2.34 -24.74
CA SER A 31 21.33 1.94 -23.51
C SER A 31 20.16 1.01 -23.76
N ARG A 32 20.04 0.50 -25.00
CA ARG A 32 18.89 -0.25 -25.49
C ARG A 32 18.80 -1.67 -24.95
N TRP A 33 19.96 -2.31 -24.72
CA TRP A 33 20.06 -3.71 -24.42
C TRP A 33 20.42 -3.96 -22.95
N GLN A 34 19.76 -4.93 -22.34
CA GLN A 34 19.95 -5.32 -20.94
C GLN A 34 20.12 -6.84 -20.82
N TRP A 35 21.13 -7.27 -20.09
CA TRP A 35 21.26 -8.63 -19.61
C TRP A 35 20.48 -8.84 -18.33
N SER A 36 19.77 -9.97 -18.25
CA SER A 36 18.99 -10.39 -17.09
C SER A 36 19.33 -11.85 -16.75
N PRO A 37 20.47 -12.10 -16.07
CA PRO A 37 20.83 -13.43 -15.61
C PRO A 37 20.04 -13.82 -14.37
N SER A 38 19.76 -15.13 -14.22
CA SER A 38 19.29 -15.71 -12.96
C SER A 38 19.87 -17.10 -12.73
N PHE A 39 20.10 -17.42 -11.46
CA PHE A 39 20.64 -18.68 -11.00
C PHE A 39 19.79 -19.19 -9.84
N SER A 40 19.53 -20.49 -9.81
CA SER A 40 18.93 -21.13 -8.65
C SER A 40 19.58 -22.46 -8.35
N LEU A 41 19.71 -22.74 -7.07
CA LEU A 41 20.21 -24.01 -6.53
C LEU A 41 19.17 -24.56 -5.58
N GLY A 42 18.95 -25.88 -5.66
CA GLY A 42 18.09 -26.60 -4.75
C GLY A 42 18.78 -27.86 -4.23
N TRP A 43 18.71 -28.06 -2.92
CA TRP A 43 19.16 -29.28 -2.29
C TRP A 43 17.99 -29.97 -1.61
N ASN A 44 17.60 -31.12 -2.13
CA ASN A 44 16.54 -31.93 -1.60
C ASN A 44 17.13 -32.90 -0.54
N ILE A 45 17.23 -32.41 0.69
CA ILE A 45 17.82 -33.10 1.83
C ILE A 45 17.07 -34.43 2.12
N ALA A 46 15.75 -34.43 1.94
CA ALA A 46 14.91 -35.60 2.19
C ALA A 46 15.22 -36.78 1.23
N GLN A 47 15.97 -36.56 0.14
CA GLN A 47 16.43 -37.60 -0.78
C GLN A 47 17.81 -38.15 -0.45
N GLU A 48 18.45 -37.65 0.61
CA GLU A 48 19.77 -38.12 1.03
C GLU A 48 19.67 -39.42 1.86
N LYS A 49 20.67 -40.29 1.71
CA LYS A 49 20.73 -41.57 2.45
C LYS A 49 20.70 -41.40 3.97
N PHE A 50 21.31 -40.34 4.49
CA PHE A 50 21.33 -40.09 5.93
C PHE A 50 19.94 -39.67 6.47
N TRP A 51 19.00 -39.30 5.58
CA TRP A 51 17.64 -38.87 5.94
C TRP A 51 16.65 -40.04 5.99
N GLU A 52 17.03 -41.23 5.49
CA GLU A 52 16.11 -42.40 5.36
C GLU A 52 15.36 -42.74 6.67
N SER A 53 16.04 -42.60 7.81
CA SER A 53 15.43 -42.88 9.12
C SER A 53 14.38 -41.83 9.55
N LEU A 54 14.35 -40.67 8.93
CA LEU A 54 13.44 -39.57 9.24
C LEU A 54 12.31 -39.45 8.21
N THR A 55 12.35 -40.22 7.13
CA THR A 55 11.39 -40.08 6.01
C THR A 55 9.94 -40.29 6.44
N ASP A 56 9.67 -41.14 7.43
CA ASP A 56 8.32 -41.36 7.95
C ASP A 56 7.75 -40.16 8.69
N ILE A 57 8.62 -39.28 9.24
CA ILE A 57 8.22 -38.08 9.97
C ILE A 57 8.34 -36.85 9.06
N ALA A 58 9.48 -36.70 8.39
CA ALA A 58 9.82 -35.55 7.54
C ALA A 58 10.04 -36.01 6.10
N ASN A 59 8.96 -36.05 5.32
CA ASN A 59 8.94 -36.56 3.95
C ASN A 59 9.57 -35.61 2.93
N THR A 60 9.57 -34.33 3.22
CA THR A 60 10.10 -33.28 2.34
C THR A 60 10.91 -32.31 3.18
N LEU A 61 12.13 -32.09 2.77
CA LEU A 61 12.96 -30.96 3.20
C LEU A 61 13.86 -30.57 2.03
N LYS A 62 13.60 -29.38 1.49
CA LYS A 62 14.37 -28.85 0.34
C LYS A 62 14.84 -27.44 0.68
N LEU A 63 16.13 -27.21 0.59
CA LEU A 63 16.72 -25.88 0.66
C LEU A 63 16.80 -25.29 -0.74
N ARG A 64 16.56 -23.98 -0.84
CA ARG A 64 16.61 -23.22 -2.09
C ARG A 64 17.42 -21.94 -1.88
N VAL A 65 18.24 -21.61 -2.87
CA VAL A 65 18.92 -20.32 -2.97
C VAL A 65 18.78 -19.85 -4.40
N SER A 66 18.39 -18.62 -4.59
CA SER A 66 18.30 -18.03 -5.91
C SER A 66 18.84 -16.60 -5.96
N TYR A 67 19.32 -16.24 -7.14
CA TYR A 67 19.69 -14.89 -7.51
C TYR A 67 19.12 -14.59 -8.88
N GLY A 68 18.55 -13.41 -9.07
CA GLY A 68 18.04 -13.00 -10.37
C GLY A 68 18.14 -11.51 -10.59
N GLU A 69 18.40 -11.14 -11.84
CA GLU A 69 18.32 -9.76 -12.32
C GLU A 69 17.23 -9.63 -13.35
N LEU A 70 16.42 -8.56 -13.23
CA LEU A 70 15.38 -8.18 -14.18
C LEU A 70 15.56 -6.73 -14.59
N GLY A 71 15.43 -6.45 -15.88
CA GLY A 71 15.34 -5.10 -16.41
C GLY A 71 13.88 -4.65 -16.48
N ASN A 72 13.58 -3.46 -15.94
CA ASN A 72 12.30 -2.80 -16.12
C ASN A 72 12.46 -1.64 -17.10
N GLN A 73 11.63 -1.64 -18.16
CA GLN A 73 11.60 -0.59 -19.18
C GLN A 73 10.37 0.32 -19.08
N ASN A 74 9.61 0.21 -17.99
CA ASN A 74 8.34 0.94 -17.87
C ASN A 74 8.61 2.44 -17.69
N THR A 75 8.35 3.20 -18.73
CA THR A 75 8.41 4.66 -18.76
C THR A 75 7.04 5.21 -19.12
N THR A 76 6.68 6.37 -18.58
CA THR A 76 5.39 7.02 -18.88
C THR A 76 5.25 7.39 -20.36
N ALA A 77 6.35 7.75 -21.03
CA ALA A 77 6.39 8.06 -22.45
C ALA A 77 6.96 6.90 -23.27
N TRP A 78 6.47 6.70 -24.49
CA TRP A 78 6.99 5.70 -25.43
C TRP A 78 8.42 6.04 -25.91
N TYR A 79 8.73 7.34 -26.03
CA TYR A 79 10.02 7.86 -26.49
C TYR A 79 10.59 8.86 -25.48
N PRO A 80 10.94 8.41 -24.26
CA PRO A 80 11.31 9.32 -23.15
C PRO A 80 12.65 10.03 -23.35
N THR A 81 13.38 9.67 -24.40
CA THR A 81 14.70 10.24 -24.72
C THR A 81 14.68 11.19 -25.92
N TYR A 82 13.50 11.46 -26.48
CA TYR A 82 13.32 12.40 -27.58
C TYR A 82 12.45 13.57 -27.12
N ARG A 83 12.89 14.77 -27.40
CA ARG A 83 12.16 16.00 -27.11
C ARG A 83 11.16 16.29 -28.23
N ASP A 84 9.91 16.36 -27.89
CA ASP A 84 8.84 16.67 -28.83
C ASP A 84 8.70 18.16 -29.07
N MET A 85 8.13 18.53 -30.22
CA MET A 85 7.57 19.85 -30.46
C MET A 85 6.06 19.79 -30.24
N ILE A 86 5.59 20.50 -29.22
CA ILE A 86 4.18 20.51 -28.84
C ILE A 86 3.44 21.53 -29.67
N LEU A 87 2.52 21.04 -30.49
CA LEU A 87 1.60 21.89 -31.25
C LEU A 87 0.31 22.04 -30.46
N LYS A 88 -0.03 23.27 -30.14
CA LYS A 88 -1.30 23.61 -29.45
C LYS A 88 -1.97 24.77 -30.16
N SER A 89 -3.29 24.70 -30.31
CA SER A 89 -4.07 25.89 -30.63
C SER A 89 -4.03 26.83 -29.43
N SER A 90 -3.66 28.08 -29.66
CA SER A 90 -3.63 29.14 -28.63
C SER A 90 -2.62 28.99 -27.49
N ASN A 91 -1.43 28.48 -27.73
CA ASN A 91 -0.34 28.43 -26.75
C ASN A 91 0.22 29.81 -26.33
N GLY A 92 -0.06 30.86 -27.05
CA GLY A 92 0.41 32.20 -26.75
C GLY A 92 -0.69 33.10 -26.21
N THR A 93 -0.28 34.23 -25.60
CA THR A 93 -1.18 35.33 -25.22
C THR A 93 -1.29 36.40 -26.28
N TRP A 94 -0.52 36.27 -27.36
CA TRP A 94 -0.46 37.23 -28.48
C TRP A 94 -1.47 36.87 -29.58
N LEU A 95 -1.95 37.92 -30.23
CA LEU A 95 -2.93 37.80 -31.30
C LEU A 95 -2.27 38.21 -32.62
N GLN A 96 -2.60 37.50 -33.70
CA GLN A 96 -2.30 37.89 -35.06
C GLN A 96 -3.64 38.06 -35.78
N ASP A 97 -3.92 39.24 -36.29
CA ASP A 97 -5.17 39.60 -36.97
C ASP A 97 -6.43 39.26 -36.12
N ASN A 98 -6.37 39.57 -34.82
CA ASN A 98 -7.40 39.29 -33.85
C ASN A 98 -7.67 37.77 -33.62
N GLN A 99 -6.81 36.87 -34.10
CA GLN A 99 -6.89 35.45 -33.90
C GLN A 99 -5.69 34.93 -33.12
N LYS A 100 -5.89 33.86 -32.34
CA LYS A 100 -4.81 33.14 -31.69
C LYS A 100 -4.27 32.08 -32.65
N PRO A 101 -3.06 32.27 -33.21
CA PRO A 101 -2.49 31.27 -34.12
C PRO A 101 -2.10 30.02 -33.37
N ASN A 102 -2.02 28.91 -34.10
CA ASN A 102 -1.37 27.70 -33.59
C ASN A 102 0.11 27.99 -33.37
N THR A 103 0.61 27.62 -32.22
CA THR A 103 2.00 27.78 -31.86
C THR A 103 2.68 26.44 -31.67
N ALA A 104 4.00 26.42 -31.85
CA ALA A 104 4.82 25.26 -31.54
C ALA A 104 5.82 25.65 -30.46
N GLU A 105 5.89 24.83 -29.41
CA GLU A 105 6.89 25.01 -28.35
C GLU A 105 7.66 23.71 -28.14
N PRO A 106 8.95 23.79 -27.77
CA PRO A 106 9.68 22.60 -27.37
C PRO A 106 9.07 22.02 -26.10
N GLY A 107 8.82 20.72 -26.10
CA GLY A 107 8.41 19.99 -24.90
C GLY A 107 9.48 20.01 -23.79
N ASP A 108 9.23 19.28 -22.70
CA ASP A 108 10.16 19.20 -21.57
C ASP A 108 11.54 18.68 -21.97
N LEU A 109 12.55 19.02 -21.18
CA LEU A 109 13.88 18.47 -21.35
C LEU A 109 13.87 16.95 -21.12
N VAL A 110 14.64 16.25 -21.92
CA VAL A 110 14.79 14.79 -21.83
C VAL A 110 16.24 14.40 -21.56
N SER A 111 16.43 13.34 -20.80
CA SER A 111 17.77 12.79 -20.57
C SER A 111 18.18 11.86 -21.72
N ASN A 112 19.39 12.07 -22.23
CA ASN A 112 19.96 11.20 -23.24
C ASN A 112 20.54 9.89 -22.66
N SER A 113 20.75 9.83 -21.33
CA SER A 113 21.32 8.71 -20.62
C SER A 113 20.29 7.76 -19.99
N LEU A 114 19.00 8.02 -20.25
CA LEU A 114 17.94 7.19 -19.69
C LEU A 114 18.08 5.71 -20.17
N THR A 115 17.99 4.78 -19.23
CA THR A 115 18.18 3.36 -19.46
C THR A 115 17.24 2.51 -18.59
N TRP A 116 17.40 1.21 -18.66
CA TRP A 116 16.67 0.24 -17.87
C TRP A 116 16.86 0.46 -16.36
N GLU A 117 15.80 0.31 -15.61
CA GLU A 117 15.87 0.09 -14.18
C GLU A 117 16.26 -1.37 -13.94
N LYS A 118 17.09 -1.64 -12.94
CA LYS A 118 17.55 -2.99 -12.60
C LYS A 118 16.97 -3.44 -11.27
N VAL A 119 16.35 -4.60 -11.27
CA VAL A 119 15.89 -5.27 -10.06
C VAL A 119 16.73 -6.50 -9.83
N ARG A 120 17.48 -6.52 -8.73
CA ARG A 120 18.32 -7.65 -8.31
C ARG A 120 17.74 -8.25 -7.05
N THR A 121 17.49 -9.55 -7.04
CA THR A 121 16.91 -10.24 -5.88
C THR A 121 17.80 -11.43 -5.49
N TRP A 122 18.16 -11.49 -4.22
CA TRP A 122 18.63 -12.67 -3.53
C TRP A 122 17.50 -13.27 -2.74
N ASP A 123 17.35 -14.58 -2.82
CA ASP A 123 16.32 -15.31 -2.12
C ASP A 123 16.90 -16.59 -1.53
N VAL A 124 16.55 -16.88 -0.28
CA VAL A 124 16.90 -18.12 0.41
C VAL A 124 15.64 -18.65 1.08
N GLY A 125 15.31 -19.90 0.78
CA GLY A 125 14.11 -20.51 1.30
C GLY A 125 14.24 -21.99 1.55
N PHE A 126 13.22 -22.55 2.20
CA PHE A 126 13.07 -23.98 2.37
C PHE A 126 11.63 -24.41 2.26
N ASP A 127 11.44 -25.60 1.69
CA ASP A 127 10.15 -26.31 1.64
C ASP A 127 10.19 -27.48 2.61
N TYR A 128 9.10 -27.72 3.33
CA TYR A 128 9.02 -28.82 4.26
C TYR A 128 7.68 -29.59 4.16
N GLY A 129 7.75 -30.87 4.48
CA GLY A 129 6.59 -31.74 4.57
C GLY A 129 6.79 -32.78 5.66
N PHE A 130 5.86 -32.84 6.60
CA PHE A 130 5.87 -33.75 7.73
C PHE A 130 4.63 -34.63 7.76
N PHE A 131 4.72 -35.79 8.46
CA PHE A 131 3.62 -36.72 8.72
C PHE A 131 2.90 -37.16 7.43
N ASN A 132 3.66 -37.69 6.46
CA ASN A 132 3.15 -38.06 5.14
C ASN A 132 2.51 -36.87 4.41
N ASN A 133 3.17 -35.70 4.46
CA ASN A 133 2.72 -34.45 3.88
C ASN A 133 1.34 -33.97 4.36
N ARG A 134 0.97 -34.31 5.60
CA ARG A 134 -0.18 -33.68 6.26
C ARG A 134 0.12 -32.23 6.63
N LEU A 135 1.30 -32.00 7.21
CA LEU A 135 1.84 -30.66 7.43
C LEU A 135 2.83 -30.34 6.31
N THR A 136 2.56 -29.28 5.54
CA THR A 136 3.42 -28.81 4.46
C THR A 136 3.60 -27.30 4.57
N GLY A 137 4.69 -26.79 4.05
CA GLY A 137 4.86 -25.35 3.97
C GLY A 137 6.18 -24.94 3.35
N SER A 138 6.36 -23.64 3.29
CA SER A 138 7.58 -23.00 2.82
C SER A 138 7.87 -21.74 3.64
N PHE A 139 9.13 -21.41 3.70
CA PHE A 139 9.60 -20.13 4.20
C PHE A 139 10.66 -19.60 3.24
N ASP A 140 10.53 -18.32 2.89
CA ASP A 140 11.45 -17.60 2.02
C ASP A 140 11.85 -16.28 2.66
N TYR A 141 13.11 -15.91 2.57
CA TYR A 141 13.65 -14.62 2.93
C TYR A 141 14.38 -14.03 1.73
N TYR A 142 14.05 -12.81 1.36
CA TYR A 142 14.63 -12.17 0.21
C TYR A 142 15.12 -10.74 0.49
N ILE A 143 16.14 -10.36 -0.27
CA ILE A 143 16.62 -8.99 -0.35
C ILE A 143 16.56 -8.57 -1.81
N ARG A 144 15.81 -7.52 -2.09
CA ARG A 144 15.65 -6.96 -3.42
C ARG A 144 16.26 -5.56 -3.46
N TYR A 145 17.13 -5.34 -4.41
CA TYR A 145 17.67 -4.03 -4.77
C TYR A 145 16.99 -3.57 -6.06
N THR A 146 16.47 -2.36 -6.06
CA THR A 146 15.97 -1.70 -7.26
C THR A 146 16.90 -0.53 -7.54
N ASP A 147 17.73 -0.69 -8.57
CA ASP A 147 18.79 0.26 -8.89
C ASP A 147 18.42 1.05 -10.15
N GLY A 148 18.73 2.33 -10.13
CA GLY A 148 18.53 3.20 -11.26
C GLY A 148 17.05 3.37 -11.64
N MET A 149 16.14 3.43 -10.66
CA MET A 149 14.75 3.82 -10.94
C MET A 149 14.71 5.20 -11.56
N VAL A 150 13.79 5.36 -12.52
CA VAL A 150 13.57 6.64 -13.18
C VAL A 150 12.84 7.58 -12.23
N GLY A 151 13.57 8.55 -11.72
CA GLY A 151 13.08 9.60 -10.83
C GLY A 151 13.27 11.01 -11.42
N PRO A 152 12.73 12.04 -10.74
CA PRO A 152 13.02 13.41 -11.09
C PRO A 152 14.53 13.67 -10.91
N ALA A 153 15.11 14.50 -11.76
CA ALA A 153 16.47 14.96 -11.54
C ALA A 153 16.56 15.86 -10.28
N PRO A 154 17.75 16.06 -9.71
CA PRO A 154 17.96 17.09 -8.72
C PRO A 154 17.42 18.44 -9.21
N GLU A 155 16.94 19.26 -8.29
CA GLU A 155 16.41 20.57 -8.62
C GLU A 155 17.48 21.41 -9.34
N LEU A 156 17.11 21.95 -10.47
CA LEU A 156 17.94 22.84 -11.26
C LEU A 156 17.50 24.29 -11.01
N PRO A 157 18.40 25.28 -11.17
CA PRO A 157 18.04 26.68 -11.02
C PRO A 157 16.84 27.04 -11.88
N SER A 158 15.92 27.84 -11.34
CA SER A 158 14.70 28.31 -12.03
C SER A 158 15.01 29.11 -13.31
N THR A 159 16.22 29.66 -13.43
CA THR A 159 16.73 30.32 -14.63
C THR A 159 16.80 29.43 -15.86
N LEU A 160 16.74 28.09 -15.68
CA LEU A 160 16.66 27.14 -16.79
C LEU A 160 15.35 27.29 -17.60
N GLY A 161 14.28 27.81 -16.98
CA GLY A 161 12.98 28.05 -17.63
C GLY A 161 12.22 26.82 -18.06
N THR A 162 12.62 25.62 -17.62
CA THR A 162 11.97 24.34 -17.93
C THR A 162 12.19 23.33 -16.81
N SER A 163 11.37 22.27 -16.79
CA SER A 163 11.50 21.19 -15.81
C SER A 163 12.79 20.38 -16.03
N ALA A 164 13.41 19.94 -14.95
CA ALA A 164 14.56 19.05 -14.99
C ALA A 164 14.17 17.69 -15.58
N PRO A 165 15.01 17.09 -16.46
CA PRO A 165 14.68 15.81 -17.08
C PRO A 165 14.75 14.67 -16.06
N LYS A 166 13.90 13.66 -16.23
CA LYS A 166 13.98 12.41 -15.44
C LYS A 166 15.29 11.69 -15.73
N THR A 167 15.87 11.07 -14.71
CA THR A 167 17.11 10.31 -14.80
C THR A 167 17.01 9.02 -13.99
N ASN A 168 17.92 8.07 -14.22
CA ASN A 168 18.03 6.83 -13.44
C ASN A 168 18.86 7.09 -12.17
N ASN A 169 18.27 7.71 -11.16
CA ASN A 169 18.98 8.20 -9.97
C ASN A 169 18.40 7.74 -8.63
N CYS A 170 17.33 6.95 -8.64
CA CYS A 170 16.70 6.48 -7.42
C CYS A 170 17.02 5.01 -7.18
N ASN A 171 17.39 4.68 -5.94
CA ASN A 171 17.68 3.31 -5.53
C ASN A 171 16.89 2.95 -4.28
N LEU A 172 16.40 1.71 -4.26
CA LEU A 172 15.65 1.16 -3.14
C LEU A 172 16.23 -0.19 -2.72
N ARG A 173 16.07 -0.52 -1.45
CA ARG A 173 16.32 -1.84 -0.91
C ARG A 173 15.09 -2.35 -0.17
N THR A 174 14.60 -3.51 -0.58
CA THR A 174 13.49 -4.20 0.07
C THR A 174 14.00 -5.47 0.73
N ASN A 175 13.75 -5.64 2.01
CA ASN A 175 13.92 -6.89 2.73
C ASN A 175 12.53 -7.44 3.01
N GLY A 176 12.30 -8.70 2.69
CA GLY A 176 11.01 -9.33 2.91
C GLY A 176 11.15 -10.81 3.25
N TRP A 177 10.07 -11.37 3.78
CA TRP A 177 9.94 -12.78 4.04
C TRP A 177 8.51 -13.25 3.78
N GLU A 178 8.37 -14.51 3.43
CA GLU A 178 7.10 -15.16 3.12
C GLU A 178 7.04 -16.50 3.83
N LEU A 179 5.91 -16.80 4.46
CA LEU A 179 5.63 -18.02 5.18
C LEU A 179 4.34 -18.64 4.67
N SER A 180 4.37 -19.93 4.40
CA SER A 180 3.18 -20.74 4.12
C SER A 180 3.17 -21.95 5.04
N ILE A 181 2.04 -22.23 5.68
CA ILE A 181 1.80 -23.42 6.52
C ILE A 181 0.48 -24.02 6.10
N GLY A 182 0.50 -25.27 5.68
CA GLY A 182 -0.68 -26.03 5.29
C GLY A 182 -0.82 -27.31 6.12
N TRP A 183 -2.02 -27.56 6.61
CA TRP A 183 -2.39 -28.82 7.23
C TRP A 183 -3.54 -29.45 6.46
N ARG A 184 -3.46 -30.72 6.15
CA ARG A 184 -4.55 -31.50 5.55
C ARG A 184 -4.63 -32.90 6.16
N ASP A 185 -5.86 -33.38 6.41
CA ASP A 185 -6.07 -34.71 6.89
C ASP A 185 -7.45 -35.22 6.51
N ARG A 186 -7.66 -36.52 6.66
CA ARG A 186 -8.96 -37.17 6.49
C ARG A 186 -9.22 -38.11 7.67
N LEU A 187 -10.26 -37.83 8.42
CA LEU A 187 -10.66 -38.62 9.57
C LEU A 187 -11.32 -39.97 9.13
N ASN A 188 -11.32 -40.93 10.03
CA ASN A 188 -11.97 -42.22 9.80
C ASN A 188 -13.49 -42.10 9.54
N SER A 189 -14.12 -41.00 9.97
CA SER A 189 -15.51 -40.65 9.68
C SER A 189 -15.77 -40.25 8.22
N GLY A 190 -14.69 -40.14 7.40
CA GLY A 190 -14.74 -39.69 6.02
C GLY A 190 -14.70 -38.18 5.87
N LEU A 191 -14.63 -37.40 6.97
CA LEU A 191 -14.43 -35.94 6.91
C LEU A 191 -13.00 -35.64 6.45
N GLY A 192 -12.86 -35.03 5.28
CA GLY A 192 -11.63 -34.41 4.81
C GLY A 192 -11.61 -32.94 5.22
N TYR A 193 -10.44 -32.44 5.64
CA TYR A 193 -10.27 -31.02 5.94
C TYR A 193 -8.86 -30.56 5.63
N SER A 194 -8.74 -29.29 5.30
CA SER A 194 -7.46 -28.62 5.15
C SER A 194 -7.54 -27.17 5.60
N ALA A 195 -6.42 -26.68 6.12
CA ALA A 195 -6.22 -25.29 6.49
C ALA A 195 -4.87 -24.84 5.95
N THR A 196 -4.83 -23.75 5.22
CA THR A 196 -3.58 -23.13 4.77
C THR A 196 -3.53 -21.70 5.31
N PHE A 197 -2.43 -21.38 5.97
CA PHE A 197 -2.11 -20.03 6.44
C PHE A 197 -0.92 -19.52 5.66
N THR A 198 -1.03 -18.28 5.14
CA THR A 198 0.07 -17.56 4.52
C THR A 198 0.29 -16.24 5.25
N LEU A 199 1.55 -15.87 5.43
CA LEU A 199 1.93 -14.60 6.04
C LEU A 199 3.17 -14.07 5.34
N SER A 200 3.14 -12.82 4.94
CA SER A 200 4.30 -12.16 4.31
C SER A 200 4.47 -10.74 4.82
N ASP A 201 5.72 -10.29 4.84
CA ASP A 201 6.05 -8.93 5.19
C ASP A 201 7.24 -8.43 4.37
N ALA A 202 7.21 -7.16 4.02
CA ALA A 202 8.30 -6.51 3.30
C ALA A 202 8.50 -5.07 3.77
N LYS A 203 9.76 -4.67 3.91
CA LYS A 203 10.19 -3.33 4.30
C LYS A 203 11.10 -2.75 3.23
N THR A 204 10.71 -1.61 2.68
CA THR A 204 11.48 -0.93 1.63
C THR A 204 12.09 0.36 2.17
N ILE A 205 13.40 0.51 2.00
CA ILE A 205 14.18 1.67 2.40
C ILE A 205 14.70 2.37 1.14
N VAL A 206 14.61 3.68 1.12
CA VAL A 206 15.22 4.52 0.09
C VAL A 206 16.73 4.56 0.33
N THR A 207 17.53 4.05 -0.59
CA THR A 207 18.99 4.03 -0.46
C THR A 207 19.67 5.18 -1.20
N SER A 208 19.00 5.75 -2.20
CA SER A 208 19.42 6.97 -2.87
C SER A 208 18.24 7.69 -3.49
N TYR A 209 18.13 9.00 -3.27
CA TYR A 209 17.12 9.86 -3.87
C TYR A 209 17.62 11.32 -4.00
N PRO A 210 18.53 11.60 -4.93
CA PRO A 210 19.18 12.92 -5.06
C PRO A 210 18.23 14.08 -5.33
N SER A 211 16.98 13.80 -5.76
CA SER A 211 15.96 14.82 -5.99
C SER A 211 15.44 15.46 -4.70
N ASN A 212 15.73 14.89 -3.55
CA ASN A 212 15.42 15.44 -2.23
C ASN A 212 16.71 15.72 -1.46
N ALA A 213 17.55 16.57 -2.01
CA ALA A 213 18.86 16.88 -1.44
C ALA A 213 18.79 17.54 -0.04
N THR A 214 17.67 18.18 0.28
CA THR A 214 17.41 18.81 1.57
C THR A 214 16.84 17.85 2.61
N ASN A 215 16.61 16.56 2.25
CA ASN A 215 15.93 15.60 3.09
C ASN A 215 14.58 16.10 3.63
N THR A 216 13.82 16.80 2.76
CA THR A 216 12.47 17.27 3.11
C THR A 216 11.57 16.10 3.45
N ILE A 217 10.96 16.16 4.64
CA ILE A 217 10.03 15.17 5.17
C ILE A 217 8.57 15.56 4.91
N GLY A 218 7.66 14.63 5.05
CA GLY A 218 6.21 14.86 4.90
C GLY A 218 5.50 13.66 4.28
N LEU A 219 4.24 13.87 3.88
CA LEU A 219 3.46 12.85 3.20
C LEU A 219 4.03 12.55 1.82
N ASN A 220 4.21 11.27 1.50
CA ASN A 220 4.68 10.79 0.19
C ASN A 220 6.05 11.36 -0.24
N LYS A 221 6.91 11.69 0.70
CA LYS A 221 8.28 12.11 0.43
C LYS A 221 9.23 10.91 0.53
N TYR A 222 10.15 10.83 -0.43
CA TYR A 222 11.26 9.87 -0.38
C TYR A 222 12.46 10.56 0.25
N VAL A 223 12.96 9.98 1.34
CA VAL A 223 14.11 10.50 2.08
C VAL A 223 15.14 9.40 2.22
N GLU A 224 16.40 9.68 1.90
CA GLU A 224 17.47 8.68 1.99
C GLU A 224 17.60 8.11 3.40
N GLY A 225 17.79 6.80 3.49
CA GLY A 225 17.87 6.07 4.76
C GLY A 225 16.52 5.77 5.43
N ARG A 226 15.40 6.32 4.91
CA ARG A 226 14.07 6.18 5.51
C ARG A 226 13.21 5.15 4.79
N GLU A 227 12.18 4.64 5.50
CA GLU A 227 11.21 3.72 4.92
C GLU A 227 10.24 4.44 3.98
N ILE A 228 9.83 3.76 2.93
CA ILE A 228 8.74 4.26 2.08
C ILE A 228 7.44 4.22 2.87
N GLY A 229 6.62 5.28 2.67
CA GLY A 229 5.29 5.37 3.26
C GLY A 229 5.24 5.96 4.66
N GLU A 230 6.36 6.41 5.24
CA GLU A 230 6.35 7.12 6.53
C GLU A 230 5.41 8.31 6.48
N ILE A 231 4.60 8.45 7.52
CA ILE A 231 3.69 9.56 7.74
C ILE A 231 4.27 10.41 8.86
N TRP A 232 4.78 11.57 8.49
CA TRP A 232 5.27 12.57 9.44
C TRP A 232 4.13 13.50 9.82
N GLY A 233 3.94 13.73 11.11
CA GLY A 233 2.88 14.57 11.63
C GLY A 233 3.10 15.02 13.05
N LEU A 234 2.26 15.95 13.50
CA LEU A 234 2.25 16.47 14.85
C LEU A 234 1.59 15.46 15.81
N GLN A 235 2.04 15.45 17.05
CA GLN A 235 1.37 14.68 18.10
C GLN A 235 0.28 15.52 18.75
N THR A 236 -0.97 15.07 18.68
CA THR A 236 -2.11 15.68 19.36
C THR A 236 -2.12 15.32 20.84
N ILE A 237 -2.39 16.28 21.71
CA ILE A 237 -2.72 16.09 23.12
C ILE A 237 -4.23 15.83 23.25
N GLY A 238 -5.04 16.67 22.63
CA GLY A 238 -6.51 16.61 22.65
C GLY A 238 -7.14 17.83 21.98
N ILE A 239 -8.45 17.92 22.10
CA ILE A 239 -9.23 19.12 21.78
C ILE A 239 -9.43 19.89 23.07
N ALA A 240 -9.14 21.19 23.10
CA ALA A 240 -9.39 22.03 24.27
C ALA A 240 -10.87 22.11 24.58
N LYS A 241 -11.28 21.72 25.79
CA LYS A 241 -12.69 21.68 26.21
C LYS A 241 -13.22 23.04 26.62
N SER A 242 -12.33 23.96 27.01
CA SER A 242 -12.68 25.33 27.38
C SER A 242 -11.64 26.32 26.91
N GLU A 243 -11.97 27.60 26.97
CA GLU A 243 -11.03 28.68 26.66
C GLU A 243 -9.87 28.70 27.63
N GLU A 244 -10.13 28.47 28.92
CA GLU A 244 -9.12 28.42 29.98
C GLU A 244 -8.11 27.29 29.74
N GLU A 245 -8.56 26.13 29.27
CA GLU A 245 -7.70 24.99 28.93
C GLU A 245 -6.79 25.34 27.75
N MET A 246 -7.32 25.95 26.70
CA MET A 246 -6.51 26.40 25.58
C MET A 246 -5.49 27.45 26.01
N GLN A 247 -5.90 28.44 26.79
CA GLN A 247 -4.98 29.50 27.27
C GLN A 247 -3.90 28.92 28.22
N ALA A 248 -4.24 27.96 29.06
CA ALA A 248 -3.27 27.27 29.90
C ALA A 248 -2.25 26.51 29.04
N HIS A 249 -2.72 25.82 27.99
CA HIS A 249 -1.84 25.15 27.02
C HIS A 249 -0.91 26.13 26.33
N LEU A 250 -1.41 27.23 25.77
CA LEU A 250 -0.61 28.24 25.08
C LEU A 250 0.39 28.91 26.03
N SER A 251 0.01 29.14 27.28
CA SER A 251 0.89 29.72 28.31
C SER A 251 2.01 28.77 28.72
N SER A 252 1.82 27.46 28.58
CA SER A 252 2.88 26.45 28.79
C SER A 252 3.93 26.46 27.67
N LEU A 253 3.72 27.20 26.59
CA LEU A 253 4.56 27.32 25.41
C LEU A 253 5.07 28.77 25.26
N PRO A 254 6.02 29.24 26.11
CA PRO A 254 6.34 30.66 26.24
C PRO A 254 7.03 31.32 25.06
N LYS A 255 7.47 30.53 24.06
CA LYS A 255 8.22 31.07 22.89
C LYS A 255 7.37 31.14 21.61
N GLY A 256 6.05 31.25 21.73
CA GLY A 256 5.17 31.49 20.59
C GLY A 256 3.96 30.56 20.46
N GLY A 257 3.69 29.74 21.50
CA GLY A 257 2.51 28.87 21.49
C GLY A 257 2.42 27.97 20.27
N GLN A 258 1.31 27.99 19.59
CA GLN A 258 1.04 27.26 18.33
C GLN A 258 0.94 28.20 17.11
N GLU A 259 1.47 29.43 17.19
CA GLU A 259 1.30 30.46 16.13
C GLU A 259 1.91 30.07 14.79
N ALA A 260 2.97 29.28 14.78
CA ALA A 260 3.59 28.78 13.56
C ALA A 260 2.71 27.78 12.79
N ILE A 261 1.68 27.19 13.45
CA ILE A 261 0.71 26.30 12.84
C ILE A 261 -0.55 27.05 12.40
N GLY A 262 -0.95 28.06 13.17
CA GLY A 262 -2.14 28.86 12.87
C GLY A 262 -2.41 29.88 13.95
N SER A 263 -3.47 30.68 13.77
CA SER A 263 -3.85 31.74 14.70
C SER A 263 -5.23 31.53 15.32
N LYS A 264 -5.58 32.40 16.30
CA LYS A 264 -6.90 32.45 16.97
C LYS A 264 -7.32 31.12 17.59
N TRP A 265 -6.44 30.56 18.36
CA TRP A 265 -6.68 29.34 19.13
C TRP A 265 -7.69 29.56 20.25
N SER A 266 -8.69 28.67 20.39
CA SER A 266 -9.69 28.74 21.44
C SER A 266 -10.32 27.35 21.72
N ALA A 267 -11.29 27.29 22.60
CA ALA A 267 -12.04 26.06 22.88
C ALA A 267 -12.51 25.36 21.60
N GLY A 268 -12.34 24.05 21.52
CA GLY A 268 -12.68 23.23 20.38
C GLY A 268 -11.58 23.09 19.33
N ASP A 269 -10.43 23.76 19.50
CA ASP A 269 -9.26 23.59 18.65
C ASP A 269 -8.31 22.52 19.21
N ILE A 270 -7.46 21.99 18.34
CA ILE A 270 -6.47 20.96 18.67
C ILE A 270 -5.31 21.55 19.47
N MET A 271 -4.90 20.86 20.52
CA MET A 271 -3.67 21.12 21.26
C MET A 271 -2.60 20.15 20.78
N TYR A 272 -1.46 20.65 20.31
CA TYR A 272 -0.30 19.88 19.87
C TYR A 272 0.76 19.79 20.96
N ARG A 273 1.56 18.72 20.92
CA ARG A 273 2.63 18.48 21.89
C ARG A 273 3.93 19.06 21.39
N ASP A 274 4.59 19.85 22.24
CA ASP A 274 5.99 20.23 22.09
C ASP A 274 6.87 18.99 22.30
N LEU A 275 7.52 18.53 21.25
CA LEU A 275 8.33 17.32 21.26
C LEU A 275 9.82 17.62 21.46
N ASN A 276 10.28 18.77 21.00
CA ASN A 276 11.68 19.17 21.11
C ASN A 276 11.96 20.02 22.37
N GLY A 277 10.92 20.46 23.07
CA GLY A 277 11.03 21.23 24.32
C GLY A 277 11.46 22.67 24.12
N ASP A 278 11.24 23.23 22.91
CA ASP A 278 11.69 24.60 22.59
C ASP A 278 10.68 25.69 23.02
N GLY A 279 9.51 25.30 23.56
CA GLY A 279 8.48 26.20 24.08
C GLY A 279 7.57 26.82 23.02
N LYS A 280 7.47 26.20 21.84
CA LYS A 280 6.52 26.54 20.77
C LYS A 280 6.21 25.28 19.96
N ILE A 281 5.13 25.28 19.20
CA ILE A 281 4.80 24.22 18.26
C ILE A 281 5.16 24.69 16.85
N SER A 282 6.06 23.96 16.18
CA SER A 282 6.48 24.27 14.83
C SER A 282 6.83 23.02 14.02
N LYS A 283 6.83 23.14 12.71
CA LYS A 283 7.29 22.09 11.80
C LYS A 283 8.78 22.24 11.43
N GLY A 284 9.48 23.18 12.06
CA GLY A 284 10.85 23.54 11.69
C GLY A 284 10.95 23.85 10.19
N ALA A 285 12.06 23.50 9.58
CA ALA A 285 12.25 23.57 8.12
C ALA A 285 11.54 22.39 7.38
N SER A 286 10.87 21.50 8.10
CA SER A 286 10.30 20.25 7.57
C SER A 286 11.34 19.37 6.87
N THR A 287 12.54 19.32 7.41
CA THR A 287 13.65 18.45 6.96
C THR A 287 13.99 17.43 8.04
N LEU A 288 14.77 16.41 7.69
CA LEU A 288 15.18 15.38 8.64
C LEU A 288 16.00 15.95 9.80
N ASP A 289 16.83 16.99 9.53
CA ASP A 289 17.69 17.63 10.52
C ASP A 289 16.97 18.70 11.33
N ASP A 290 15.94 19.34 10.77
CA ASP A 290 15.10 20.34 11.43
C ASP A 290 13.62 20.05 11.15
N HIS A 291 13.09 19.13 11.93
CA HIS A 291 11.69 18.69 11.81
C HIS A 291 10.76 19.34 12.85
N GLY A 292 11.27 20.20 13.72
CA GLY A 292 10.49 20.82 14.79
C GLY A 292 9.79 19.76 15.65
N ASP A 293 8.46 19.86 15.78
CA ASP A 293 7.63 18.93 16.54
C ASP A 293 7.02 17.81 15.66
N LEU A 294 7.49 17.67 14.41
CA LEU A 294 7.09 16.55 13.60
C LEU A 294 7.78 15.27 14.04
N LYS A 295 7.05 14.16 14.01
CA LYS A 295 7.59 12.81 14.17
C LYS A 295 6.90 11.84 13.21
N VAL A 296 7.48 10.66 13.04
CA VAL A 296 6.78 9.56 12.35
C VAL A 296 5.64 9.10 13.24
N ILE A 297 4.41 9.34 12.80
CA ILE A 297 3.17 8.94 13.49
C ILE A 297 2.60 7.63 12.96
N GLY A 298 3.00 7.19 11.77
CA GLY A 298 2.55 5.95 11.15
C GLY A 298 3.26 5.66 9.83
N ASN A 299 2.81 4.59 9.16
CA ASN A 299 3.29 4.22 7.84
C ASN A 299 2.12 3.72 6.96
N SER A 300 2.00 4.29 5.76
CA SER A 300 0.94 3.96 4.80
C SER A 300 1.18 2.65 4.03
N THR A 301 2.41 2.12 4.08
CA THR A 301 2.74 0.84 3.44
C THR A 301 2.11 -0.30 4.21
N PRO A 302 1.32 -1.17 3.55
CA PRO A 302 0.75 -2.33 4.23
C PRO A 302 1.85 -3.29 4.69
N ARG A 303 1.72 -3.83 5.90
CA ARG A 303 2.63 -4.79 6.52
C ARG A 303 1.85 -6.01 7.01
N TYR A 304 2.52 -7.15 6.99
CA TYR A 304 1.97 -8.43 7.41
C TYR A 304 0.68 -8.78 6.66
N PHE A 305 0.83 -9.03 5.35
CA PHE A 305 -0.23 -9.61 4.53
C PHE A 305 -0.47 -11.05 4.95
N PHE A 306 -1.72 -11.41 5.19
CA PHE A 306 -2.06 -12.79 5.53
C PHE A 306 -3.24 -13.31 4.73
N GLY A 307 -3.26 -14.62 4.56
CA GLY A 307 -4.36 -15.38 3.98
C GLY A 307 -4.65 -16.63 4.82
N ILE A 308 -5.94 -16.97 4.96
CA ILE A 308 -6.40 -18.19 5.61
C ILE A 308 -7.37 -18.89 4.67
N ASP A 309 -7.01 -20.07 4.18
CA ASP A 309 -7.86 -20.90 3.32
C ASP A 309 -8.27 -22.15 4.09
N LEU A 310 -9.55 -22.28 4.39
CA LEU A 310 -10.14 -23.40 5.13
C LEU A 310 -11.05 -24.18 4.18
N ASN A 311 -10.81 -25.50 4.09
CA ASN A 311 -11.63 -26.36 3.27
C ASN A 311 -12.06 -27.59 4.08
N ALA A 312 -13.28 -28.05 3.85
CA ALA A 312 -13.75 -29.31 4.39
C ALA A 312 -14.69 -30.03 3.40
N ASP A 313 -14.62 -31.34 3.34
CA ASP A 313 -15.52 -32.20 2.58
C ASP A 313 -16.06 -33.36 3.42
N TRP A 314 -17.35 -33.59 3.33
CA TRP A 314 -17.98 -34.71 4.05
C TRP A 314 -19.30 -35.14 3.40
N LYS A 315 -19.42 -36.42 3.06
CA LYS A 315 -20.65 -37.06 2.55
C LYS A 315 -21.32 -36.27 1.39
N GLY A 316 -20.53 -35.75 0.49
CA GLY A 316 -20.99 -34.98 -0.67
C GLY A 316 -21.07 -33.45 -0.45
N PHE A 317 -21.06 -33.00 0.79
CA PHE A 317 -20.91 -31.56 1.09
C PHE A 317 -19.45 -31.15 0.96
N ASP A 318 -19.23 -29.96 0.45
CA ASP A 318 -17.94 -29.27 0.46
C ASP A 318 -18.12 -27.80 0.88
N VAL A 319 -17.20 -27.32 1.69
CA VAL A 319 -17.18 -25.93 2.14
C VAL A 319 -15.77 -25.37 1.96
N ARG A 320 -15.68 -24.12 1.51
CA ARG A 320 -14.46 -23.33 1.47
C ARG A 320 -14.71 -21.96 2.06
N LEU A 321 -13.76 -21.52 2.89
CA LEU A 321 -13.69 -20.16 3.44
C LEU A 321 -12.30 -19.60 3.16
N PHE A 322 -12.24 -18.46 2.51
CA PHE A 322 -10.98 -17.76 2.30
C PHE A 322 -11.03 -16.37 2.90
N PHE A 323 -10.14 -16.13 3.85
CA PHE A 323 -9.92 -14.83 4.47
C PHE A 323 -8.61 -14.25 3.98
N GLN A 324 -8.60 -12.93 3.81
CA GLN A 324 -7.42 -12.14 3.47
C GLN A 324 -7.40 -10.88 4.32
N GLY A 325 -6.21 -10.41 4.65
CA GLY A 325 -6.09 -9.16 5.40
C GLY A 325 -4.68 -8.60 5.45
N VAL A 326 -4.60 -7.47 6.12
CA VAL A 326 -3.38 -6.72 6.42
C VAL A 326 -3.41 -6.40 7.90
N MET A 327 -2.36 -6.80 8.65
CA MET A 327 -2.37 -6.62 10.12
C MET A 327 -1.97 -5.21 10.55
N LYS A 328 -1.22 -4.49 9.71
CA LYS A 328 -0.78 -3.14 10.04
C LYS A 328 -0.73 -2.26 8.80
N ARG A 329 -1.45 -1.17 8.85
CA ARG A 329 -1.42 -0.11 7.85
C ARG A 329 -2.02 1.15 8.45
N ASP A 330 -1.33 2.28 8.32
CA ASP A 330 -1.88 3.56 8.72
C ASP A 330 -2.37 4.33 7.48
N TYR A 331 -3.45 5.08 7.66
CA TYR A 331 -4.03 5.89 6.59
C TYR A 331 -4.28 7.31 7.06
N TRP A 332 -3.75 8.27 6.33
CA TRP A 332 -4.05 9.68 6.47
C TRP A 332 -4.90 10.13 5.28
N GLY A 333 -6.15 10.52 5.58
CA GLY A 333 -7.06 11.03 4.55
C GLY A 333 -6.62 12.41 4.08
N LYS A 334 -5.88 12.45 2.95
CA LYS A 334 -5.20 13.62 2.42
C LYS A 334 -6.11 14.50 1.56
N ASP A 335 -5.77 15.81 1.50
CA ASP A 335 -6.32 16.79 0.56
C ASP A 335 -7.86 16.89 0.53
N ASN A 336 -8.50 16.45 -0.53
CA ASN A 336 -9.96 16.51 -0.69
C ASN A 336 -10.72 15.72 0.37
N PHE A 337 -10.10 14.71 0.99
CA PHE A 337 -10.67 13.91 2.06
C PHE A 337 -10.62 14.55 3.43
N CYS A 338 -9.65 15.43 3.71
CA CYS A 338 -9.67 16.22 4.94
C CYS A 338 -10.96 17.03 5.07
N GLY A 339 -11.50 17.51 3.96
CA GLY A 339 -12.82 18.14 3.92
C GLY A 339 -13.95 17.22 4.38
N TYR A 340 -13.88 15.94 4.07
CA TYR A 340 -14.86 14.95 4.52
C TYR A 340 -14.67 14.56 5.99
N LEU A 341 -13.42 14.45 6.44
CA LEU A 341 -13.11 14.12 7.84
C LEU A 341 -13.39 15.28 8.79
N PHE A 342 -13.18 16.52 8.36
CA PHE A 342 -13.26 17.72 9.22
C PHE A 342 -14.48 18.61 8.95
N GLY A 343 -15.32 18.25 8.00
CA GLY A 343 -16.58 18.93 7.69
C GLY A 343 -16.46 20.23 6.91
N ALA A 344 -15.50 21.09 7.22
CA ALA A 344 -15.32 22.37 6.55
C ALA A 344 -13.84 22.64 6.28
N ARG A 345 -13.50 22.86 5.02
CA ARG A 345 -12.17 23.18 4.58
C ARG A 345 -12.10 24.63 4.10
N GLY A 346 -11.52 25.51 4.92
CA GLY A 346 -11.17 26.88 4.53
C GLY A 346 -12.30 27.74 3.96
N ASP A 347 -11.99 28.97 3.61
CA ASP A 347 -12.94 30.02 3.23
C ASP A 347 -13.54 29.86 1.85
N LYS A 348 -12.79 29.28 0.92
CA LYS A 348 -13.18 29.27 -0.49
C LYS A 348 -14.22 28.22 -0.81
N ASP A 349 -14.24 27.14 -0.02
CA ASP A 349 -14.97 25.92 -0.34
C ASP A 349 -16.10 25.62 0.66
N MET A 350 -16.37 26.51 1.59
CA MET A 350 -17.33 26.26 2.66
C MET A 350 -18.75 25.98 2.20
N TRP A 351 -19.19 26.70 1.21
CA TRP A 351 -20.51 26.50 0.60
C TRP A 351 -20.53 25.30 -0.37
N HIS A 352 -19.36 24.75 -0.69
CA HIS A 352 -19.21 23.46 -1.36
C HIS A 352 -18.96 22.30 -0.37
N ALA A 353 -18.65 22.59 0.90
CA ALA A 353 -18.40 21.57 1.89
C ALA A 353 -19.70 20.84 2.21
N ARG A 354 -19.73 19.55 1.92
CA ARG A 354 -20.82 18.67 2.33
C ARG A 354 -20.46 18.05 3.66
N GLY A 355 -21.28 18.27 4.68
CA GLY A 355 -21.21 17.51 5.93
C GLY A 355 -21.69 16.08 5.69
N LEU A 356 -20.95 15.11 6.19
CA LEU A 356 -21.37 13.72 6.28
C LEU A 356 -21.97 13.47 7.67
N VAL A 357 -22.73 12.41 7.84
CA VAL A 357 -23.31 12.03 9.14
C VAL A 357 -22.22 11.85 10.19
N GLU A 358 -21.08 11.29 9.79
CA GLU A 358 -19.89 11.08 10.63
C GLU A 358 -19.31 12.39 11.15
N HIS A 359 -19.46 13.51 10.44
CA HIS A 359 -18.99 14.83 10.87
C HIS A 359 -19.84 15.46 11.96
N GLN A 360 -20.99 14.90 12.31
CA GLN A 360 -21.85 15.44 13.37
C GLN A 360 -21.22 15.32 14.76
N ASP A 361 -20.22 14.45 14.94
CA ASP A 361 -19.43 14.35 16.16
C ASP A 361 -18.33 15.42 16.22
N TYR A 362 -18.73 16.69 16.09
CA TYR A 362 -17.85 17.84 16.22
C TYR A 362 -18.03 18.56 17.55
N PHE A 363 -17.00 19.28 17.97
CA PHE A 363 -16.98 20.02 19.23
C PHE A 363 -18.05 21.11 19.26
N ARG A 364 -18.86 21.11 20.32
CA ARG A 364 -19.88 22.13 20.66
C ARG A 364 -19.76 22.47 22.14
N ALA A 365 -19.37 23.71 22.43
CA ALA A 365 -19.25 24.18 23.82
C ALA A 365 -20.60 24.27 24.54
N GLN A 366 -21.69 24.48 23.78
CA GLN A 366 -23.07 24.56 24.28
C GLN A 366 -24.03 23.92 23.28
N ALA A 367 -25.25 23.67 23.70
CA ALA A 367 -26.32 23.20 22.83
C ALA A 367 -26.61 24.24 21.71
N ILE A 368 -26.85 23.75 20.50
CA ILE A 368 -27.14 24.56 19.32
C ILE A 368 -28.52 24.12 18.80
N GLY A 369 -29.47 25.03 18.72
CA GLY A 369 -30.78 24.80 18.10
C GLY A 369 -30.81 25.32 16.66
N ILE A 370 -31.19 24.48 15.71
CA ILE A 370 -31.40 24.86 14.30
C ILE A 370 -32.75 24.28 13.86
N ASP A 371 -33.70 25.17 13.52
CA ASP A 371 -35.02 24.81 12.97
C ASP A 371 -35.78 23.70 13.74
N GLY A 372 -35.75 23.79 15.08
CA GLY A 372 -36.43 22.81 15.94
C GLY A 372 -35.65 21.51 16.20
N HIS A 373 -34.42 21.40 15.70
CA HIS A 373 -33.49 20.33 16.03
C HIS A 373 -32.41 20.87 16.99
N GLU A 374 -32.45 20.40 18.23
CA GLU A 374 -31.39 20.72 19.20
C GLU A 374 -30.26 19.68 19.14
N LEU A 375 -29.03 20.15 18.91
CA LEU A 375 -27.82 19.39 19.08
C LEU A 375 -27.24 19.71 20.46
N PRO A 376 -27.07 18.73 21.36
CA PRO A 376 -26.51 18.96 22.70
C PRO A 376 -25.07 19.43 22.63
N ALA A 377 -24.57 20.00 23.74
CA ALA A 377 -23.15 20.24 23.91
C ALA A 377 -22.36 18.94 23.72
N ASN A 378 -21.17 19.03 23.10
CA ASN A 378 -20.30 17.89 22.85
C ASN A 378 -18.83 18.30 23.10
N LEU A 379 -18.39 18.16 24.34
CA LEU A 379 -17.03 18.53 24.75
C LEU A 379 -16.01 17.39 24.50
N ASP A 380 -16.49 16.15 24.35
CA ASP A 380 -15.67 14.96 24.08
C ASP A 380 -15.72 14.53 22.59
N ALA A 381 -16.01 15.49 21.71
CA ALA A 381 -16.14 15.28 20.29
C ALA A 381 -14.88 14.66 19.64
N TYR A 382 -15.10 13.86 18.60
CA TYR A 382 -14.01 13.34 17.78
C TYR A 382 -13.40 14.44 16.92
N TYR A 383 -14.23 15.27 16.25
CA TYR A 383 -13.80 16.37 15.39
C TYR A 383 -13.68 17.70 16.15
N PRO A 384 -12.78 18.60 15.72
CA PRO A 384 -12.65 19.92 16.29
C PRO A 384 -13.90 20.78 15.93
N ARG A 385 -13.98 21.95 16.52
CA ARG A 385 -15.01 22.90 16.11
C ARG A 385 -14.82 23.32 14.64
N PRO A 386 -15.88 23.38 13.84
CA PRO A 386 -15.82 23.93 12.49
C PRO A 386 -15.47 25.43 12.55
N VAL A 387 -14.45 25.85 11.83
CA VAL A 387 -13.98 27.24 11.79
C VAL A 387 -13.87 27.70 10.36
N PHE A 388 -14.43 28.89 10.09
CA PHE A 388 -14.23 29.58 8.83
C PHE A 388 -12.83 30.20 8.77
N LYS A 389 -12.15 30.14 7.64
CA LYS A 389 -10.83 30.70 7.35
C LYS A 389 -9.63 30.05 8.03
N GLU A 390 -9.74 29.60 9.26
CA GLU A 390 -8.62 29.17 10.07
C GLU A 390 -8.69 27.68 10.45
N GLY A 391 -9.56 26.92 9.79
CA GLY A 391 -9.73 25.49 10.02
C GLY A 391 -8.49 24.64 9.67
N ALA A 392 -7.61 25.15 8.80
CA ALA A 392 -6.38 24.45 8.38
C ALA A 392 -5.47 24.07 9.56
N LYS A 393 -5.44 24.89 10.62
CA LYS A 393 -4.66 24.62 11.84
C LYS A 393 -5.03 23.31 12.54
N ASN A 394 -6.32 22.90 12.44
CA ASN A 394 -6.84 21.66 12.99
C ASN A 394 -6.72 20.48 12.02
N GLN A 395 -6.35 20.73 10.75
CA GLN A 395 -6.26 19.75 9.67
C GLN A 395 -4.81 19.35 9.34
N GLU A 396 -3.85 19.78 10.13
CA GLU A 396 -2.46 19.35 10.00
C GLU A 396 -2.36 17.84 10.16
N THR A 397 -1.41 17.24 9.47
CA THR A 397 -1.13 15.80 9.64
C THR A 397 -0.80 15.53 11.10
N GLN A 398 -1.58 14.69 11.76
CA GLN A 398 -1.53 14.52 13.21
C GLN A 398 -1.97 13.14 13.68
N SER A 399 -1.58 12.79 14.88
CA SER A 399 -1.85 11.47 15.46
C SER A 399 -3.34 11.21 15.75
N ARG A 400 -4.16 12.24 16.03
CA ARG A 400 -5.57 12.05 16.38
C ARG A 400 -6.41 11.48 15.25
N TYR A 401 -6.18 11.93 14.03
CA TYR A 401 -6.98 11.56 12.85
C TYR A 401 -6.27 10.56 11.93
N LEU A 402 -5.12 10.06 12.36
CA LEU A 402 -4.49 8.94 11.69
C LEU A 402 -5.37 7.70 11.87
N GLN A 403 -5.80 7.09 10.77
CA GLN A 403 -6.65 5.92 10.77
C GLN A 403 -5.83 4.64 10.74
N ASP A 404 -6.25 3.65 11.52
CA ASP A 404 -5.75 2.28 11.37
C ASP A 404 -6.54 1.60 10.24
N ALA A 405 -5.85 1.30 9.14
CA ALA A 405 -6.41 0.65 7.97
C ALA A 405 -6.07 -0.85 7.92
N SER A 406 -5.74 -1.45 9.06
CA SER A 406 -5.67 -2.91 9.18
C SER A 406 -7.06 -3.53 8.98
N TYR A 407 -7.11 -4.73 8.41
CA TYR A 407 -8.37 -5.39 8.15
C TYR A 407 -8.22 -6.89 7.99
N ILE A 408 -9.34 -7.59 8.18
CA ILE A 408 -9.57 -8.96 7.75
C ILE A 408 -10.89 -9.01 6.97
N ARG A 409 -10.91 -9.71 5.83
CA ARG A 409 -12.09 -9.84 4.97
C ARG A 409 -12.34 -11.30 4.60
N LEU A 410 -13.60 -11.72 4.72
CA LEU A 410 -14.07 -12.97 4.10
C LEU A 410 -14.20 -12.73 2.59
N LYS A 411 -13.13 -13.08 1.86
CA LYS A 411 -13.01 -12.85 0.41
C LYS A 411 -13.83 -13.81 -0.40
N ASN A 412 -13.87 -15.07 0.04
CA ASN A 412 -14.63 -16.10 -0.66
C ASN A 412 -15.25 -17.07 0.34
N PHE A 413 -16.52 -17.33 0.15
CA PHE A 413 -17.29 -18.40 0.78
C PHE A 413 -17.84 -19.30 -0.31
N GLN A 414 -17.74 -20.60 -0.17
CA GLN A 414 -18.40 -21.52 -1.05
C GLN A 414 -18.94 -22.71 -0.25
N LEU A 415 -20.19 -23.07 -0.51
CA LEU A 415 -20.83 -24.27 0.01
C LEU A 415 -21.42 -25.05 -1.17
N GLY A 416 -20.98 -26.29 -1.34
CA GLY A 416 -21.42 -27.15 -2.41
C GLY A 416 -22.00 -28.47 -1.89
N TYR A 417 -22.84 -29.08 -2.70
CA TYR A 417 -23.30 -30.43 -2.49
C TYR A 417 -23.26 -31.23 -3.78
N THR A 418 -22.51 -32.33 -3.75
CA THR A 418 -22.45 -33.29 -4.87
C THR A 418 -23.49 -34.36 -4.65
N LEU A 419 -24.43 -34.46 -5.58
CA LEU A 419 -25.52 -35.44 -5.52
C LEU A 419 -24.99 -36.86 -5.61
N PRO A 420 -25.63 -37.85 -4.94
CA PRO A 420 -25.23 -39.26 -4.99
C PRO A 420 -25.21 -39.80 -6.42
N THR A 421 -24.15 -40.50 -6.78
CA THR A 421 -23.97 -41.06 -8.15
C THR A 421 -25.11 -41.95 -8.57
N LYS A 422 -25.79 -42.61 -7.62
CA LYS A 422 -26.96 -43.49 -7.92
C LYS A 422 -28.12 -42.71 -8.57
N TRP A 423 -28.34 -41.46 -8.17
CA TRP A 423 -29.38 -40.61 -8.77
C TRP A 423 -28.99 -40.12 -10.16
N MET A 424 -27.71 -39.90 -10.37
CA MET A 424 -27.20 -39.35 -11.62
C MET A 424 -27.17 -40.34 -12.76
N LYS A 425 -26.87 -41.62 -12.49
CA LYS A 425 -26.85 -42.68 -13.50
C LYS A 425 -28.20 -42.84 -14.22
N ASN A 426 -29.31 -42.59 -13.54
CA ASN A 426 -30.64 -42.72 -14.10
C ASN A 426 -30.97 -41.64 -15.16
N ILE A 427 -30.22 -40.55 -15.18
CA ILE A 427 -30.42 -39.41 -16.10
C ILE A 427 -29.22 -39.21 -17.04
N GLY A 428 -28.31 -40.22 -17.11
CA GLY A 428 -27.18 -40.19 -18.02
C GLY A 428 -26.04 -39.25 -17.61
N LEU A 429 -26.02 -38.81 -16.35
CA LEU A 429 -24.96 -37.97 -15.79
C LEU A 429 -24.02 -38.78 -14.91
N THR A 430 -22.74 -38.44 -14.92
CA THR A 430 -21.74 -39.02 -14.01
C THR A 430 -21.63 -38.25 -12.71
N LYS A 431 -21.80 -36.92 -12.74
CA LYS A 431 -21.72 -36.06 -11.56
C LYS A 431 -22.63 -34.83 -11.71
N CYS A 432 -23.29 -34.47 -10.63
CA CYS A 432 -24.01 -33.21 -10.50
C CYS A 432 -23.64 -32.55 -9.16
N ARG A 433 -23.16 -31.33 -9.19
CA ARG A 433 -22.87 -30.55 -7.99
C ARG A 433 -23.62 -29.22 -8.06
N VAL A 434 -24.36 -28.91 -7.02
CA VAL A 434 -24.99 -27.61 -6.80
C VAL A 434 -24.16 -26.84 -5.78
N PHE A 435 -24.02 -25.54 -5.95
CA PHE A 435 -23.27 -24.74 -5.01
C PHE A 435 -23.77 -23.31 -4.92
N VAL A 436 -23.51 -22.68 -3.79
CA VAL A 436 -23.62 -21.25 -3.56
C VAL A 436 -22.24 -20.71 -3.24
N SER A 437 -21.91 -19.55 -3.77
CA SER A 437 -20.68 -18.83 -3.42
C SER A 437 -20.98 -17.37 -3.13
N GLY A 438 -20.15 -16.79 -2.28
CA GLY A 438 -20.21 -15.39 -1.94
C GLY A 438 -18.82 -14.78 -1.94
N GLU A 439 -18.71 -13.53 -2.37
CA GLU A 439 -17.47 -12.78 -2.39
C GLU A 439 -17.60 -11.51 -1.57
N ASN A 440 -16.53 -11.14 -0.84
CA ASN A 440 -16.44 -9.95 0.00
C ASN A 440 -17.61 -9.80 0.99
N LEU A 441 -18.03 -10.90 1.62
CA LEU A 441 -19.25 -10.95 2.44
C LEU A 441 -19.13 -10.23 3.78
N TRP A 442 -17.94 -10.15 4.32
CA TRP A 442 -17.70 -9.53 5.62
C TRP A 442 -16.31 -8.92 5.70
N THR A 443 -16.21 -7.77 6.39
CA THR A 443 -14.95 -7.08 6.64
C THR A 443 -14.91 -6.61 8.09
N GLY A 444 -13.87 -7.00 8.81
CA GLY A 444 -13.50 -6.46 10.12
C GLY A 444 -12.39 -5.45 9.97
N THR A 445 -12.59 -4.21 10.39
CA THR A 445 -11.61 -3.12 10.36
C THR A 445 -12.01 -2.05 11.36
N SER A 446 -11.03 -1.27 11.84
CA SER A 446 -11.24 -0.05 12.63
C SER A 446 -11.22 1.23 11.78
N LEU A 447 -10.96 1.09 10.47
CA LEU A 447 -11.00 2.22 9.53
C LEU A 447 -12.41 2.83 9.51
N SER A 448 -12.49 4.16 9.36
CA SER A 448 -13.76 4.85 9.19
C SER A 448 -14.62 4.21 8.09
N SER A 449 -15.93 4.12 8.33
CA SER A 449 -16.91 3.57 7.38
C SER A 449 -16.98 4.31 6.03
N LEU A 450 -16.38 5.49 5.95
CA LEU A 450 -16.24 6.28 4.73
C LEU A 450 -15.31 5.61 3.69
N PHE A 451 -14.47 4.69 4.11
CA PHE A 451 -13.41 4.09 3.29
C PHE A 451 -13.48 2.56 3.28
N ASP A 452 -13.11 1.98 2.15
CA ASP A 452 -12.85 0.55 2.06
C ASP A 452 -11.33 0.31 2.21
N PRO A 453 -10.88 -0.53 3.16
CA PRO A 453 -9.45 -0.71 3.45
C PRO A 453 -8.62 -1.28 2.27
N GLU A 454 -9.25 -1.99 1.33
CA GLU A 454 -8.54 -2.48 0.14
C GLU A 454 -8.41 -1.42 -0.95
N THR A 455 -9.33 -0.47 -1.02
CA THR A 455 -9.38 0.52 -2.11
C THR A 455 -8.81 1.89 -1.73
N ILE A 456 -8.38 2.10 -0.48
CA ILE A 456 -7.85 3.40 0.00
C ILE A 456 -6.61 3.91 -0.77
N SER A 457 -5.89 3.06 -1.48
CA SER A 457 -4.79 3.48 -2.36
C SER A 457 -5.25 3.89 -3.75
N GLY A 458 -6.49 3.62 -4.10
CA GLY A 458 -7.05 3.92 -5.41
C GLY A 458 -7.80 5.24 -5.43
N GLY A 459 -8.16 5.67 -6.64
CA GLY A 459 -8.86 6.92 -6.85
C GLY A 459 -8.04 8.14 -6.43
N ASN A 460 -8.72 9.19 -6.05
CA ASN A 460 -8.11 10.41 -5.53
C ASN A 460 -8.21 10.42 -4.00
N GLY A 461 -7.19 9.85 -3.32
CA GLY A 461 -7.14 9.80 -1.86
C GLY A 461 -8.20 8.90 -1.21
N GLY A 462 -8.43 7.70 -1.75
CA GLY A 462 -9.34 6.71 -1.17
C GLY A 462 -10.80 6.79 -1.63
N ASN A 463 -11.14 7.70 -2.55
CA ASN A 463 -12.49 7.81 -3.11
C ASN A 463 -12.81 6.80 -4.23
N ALA A 464 -12.04 5.70 -4.30
CA ALA A 464 -12.35 4.60 -5.19
C ALA A 464 -13.65 3.92 -4.75
N TYR A 465 -14.40 3.39 -5.73
CA TYR A 465 -15.63 2.66 -5.42
C TYR A 465 -15.32 1.44 -4.52
N PRO A 466 -16.03 1.24 -3.41
CA PRO A 466 -15.79 0.13 -2.52
C PRO A 466 -16.09 -1.21 -3.17
N LEU A 467 -15.50 -2.27 -2.67
CA LEU A 467 -15.74 -3.63 -3.16
C LEU A 467 -17.17 -4.07 -2.87
N SER A 468 -17.84 -4.58 -3.89
CA SER A 468 -19.20 -5.11 -3.77
C SER A 468 -19.20 -6.51 -3.17
N SER A 469 -20.21 -6.82 -2.35
CA SER A 469 -20.53 -8.20 -1.97
C SER A 469 -21.34 -8.86 -3.07
N THR A 470 -20.93 -10.07 -3.48
CA THR A 470 -21.57 -10.79 -4.58
C THR A 470 -21.99 -12.18 -4.13
N TRP A 471 -23.20 -12.58 -4.47
CA TRP A 471 -23.67 -13.96 -4.29
C TRP A 471 -23.90 -14.62 -5.65
N SER A 472 -23.47 -15.86 -5.77
CA SER A 472 -23.63 -16.65 -6.98
C SER A 472 -24.16 -18.05 -6.67
N PHE A 473 -25.04 -18.54 -7.52
CA PHE A 473 -25.56 -19.89 -7.46
C PHE A 473 -25.13 -20.64 -8.72
N GLY A 474 -24.64 -21.85 -8.55
CA GLY A 474 -24.09 -22.60 -9.66
C GLY A 474 -24.49 -24.06 -9.67
N LEU A 475 -24.49 -24.60 -10.88
CA LEU A 475 -24.72 -26.02 -11.18
C LEU A 475 -23.58 -26.52 -12.06
N SER A 476 -22.92 -27.58 -11.63
CA SER A 476 -21.87 -28.26 -12.40
C SER A 476 -22.34 -29.65 -12.77
N LEU A 477 -22.43 -29.95 -14.06
CA LEU A 477 -22.84 -31.24 -14.60
C LEU A 477 -21.67 -31.87 -15.33
N THR A 478 -21.48 -33.20 -15.12
CA THR A 478 -20.52 -34.00 -15.90
C THR A 478 -21.30 -35.14 -16.54
N LEU A 479 -21.19 -35.28 -17.85
CA LEU A 479 -21.77 -36.31 -18.69
C LEU A 479 -20.95 -37.59 -18.61
#